data_c823887929cdbefc7bf1aa76700cd101
#
_entry.id   c823887929cdbefc7bf1aa76700cd101
#
_cell.length_a   1.000
_cell.length_b   1.000
_cell.length_c   1.000
_cell.angle_alpha   90.00
_cell.angle_beta   90.00
_cell.angle_gamma   90.00
#
_symmetry.space_group_name_H-M   'P 1'
#
loop_
_entity.id
_entity.type
_entity.pdbx_description
1 polymer ?
#
loop_
_entity_poly.entity_id
_entity_poly.type
_entity_poly.pdbx_seq_one_letter_code
_entity_poly.pdbx_strand_id
1 'polypeptide(L)'
;MALPPVKVQLAITKEQTKHNIEANMRQLPNFFSTLFYPNGFQAIIVSGGPSLEKYVTELNIKERMATPDRGFVLFCVKHALPRLLEMGIEPDFCVILDGRPLNDDSTHGVNRKSLFKKIPEKTIFLVASMSHPDYGKYLMDQGARVLGWHTQVDGLNDYDIREPIITGGTSSGTRCIAIAHALGCRQQTLVSFDSCIKDPTPEQLQEKDRKGRQKYIPVDLSIKNYQLTDDQQKLLEQLGQTFGEGTNIGYKGEVIKRFYSTGELLAQAQDFEKIFASPTFDVEYKVYDDGLVSHMFTHGTVVTRGYSFVEYFKNIVPRKSHAEVPKRTVS
;
A
#
# COMPACT_ATOMS: atom_id res chain seq x y z
N MET A 1 5.24 -11.96 -17.22
CA MET A 1 6.46 -12.41 -16.49
C MET A 1 6.13 -12.26 -15.01
N ALA A 2 6.33 -13.28 -14.20
CA ALA A 2 6.06 -13.19 -12.76
C ALA A 2 7.21 -12.45 -12.08
N LEU A 3 6.90 -11.63 -11.09
CA LEU A 3 7.92 -10.98 -10.27
C LEU A 3 8.81 -12.05 -9.60
N PRO A 4 10.11 -11.77 -9.39
CA PRO A 4 10.98 -12.70 -8.68
C PRO A 4 10.42 -12.99 -7.28
N PRO A 5 10.39 -14.28 -6.86
CA PRO A 5 9.80 -14.64 -5.59
C PRO A 5 10.61 -14.07 -4.42
N VAL A 6 9.94 -13.42 -3.48
CA VAL A 6 10.55 -12.89 -2.25
C VAL A 6 9.96 -13.60 -1.05
N LYS A 7 10.83 -14.09 -0.18
CA LYS A 7 10.41 -14.65 1.09
C LYS A 7 10.34 -13.53 2.13
N VAL A 8 9.15 -13.12 2.46
CA VAL A 8 8.90 -12.12 3.50
C VAL A 8 9.13 -12.73 4.87
N GLN A 9 9.90 -12.04 5.70
CA GLN A 9 10.05 -12.36 7.12
C GLN A 9 9.56 -11.16 7.92
N LEU A 10 8.88 -11.42 9.03
CA LEU A 10 8.56 -10.35 9.97
C LEU A 10 9.85 -9.69 10.47
N ALA A 11 9.80 -8.38 10.66
CA ALA A 11 10.93 -7.59 11.18
C ALA A 11 11.26 -7.89 12.65
N ILE A 12 10.37 -8.60 13.34
CA ILE A 12 10.45 -8.99 14.75
C ILE A 12 10.15 -10.47 14.94
N THR A 13 10.53 -11.03 16.06
CA THR A 13 10.26 -12.44 16.39
C THR A 13 8.78 -12.67 16.73
N LYS A 14 8.38 -13.95 16.77
CA LYS A 14 7.03 -14.34 17.19
C LYS A 14 6.74 -13.90 18.64
N GLU A 15 7.71 -14.05 19.51
CA GLU A 15 7.62 -13.67 20.93
C GLU A 15 7.43 -12.15 21.07
N GLN A 16 8.20 -11.38 20.30
CA GLN A 16 8.02 -9.92 20.26
C GLN A 16 6.65 -9.53 19.70
N THR A 17 6.18 -10.22 18.66
CA THR A 17 4.84 -10.01 18.10
C THR A 17 3.77 -10.25 19.16
N LYS A 18 3.86 -11.37 19.88
CA LYS A 18 2.95 -11.72 20.97
C LYS A 18 2.94 -10.67 22.07
N HIS A 19 4.14 -10.29 22.54
CA HIS A 19 4.30 -9.24 23.56
C HIS A 19 3.64 -7.93 23.12
N ASN A 20 3.87 -7.50 21.86
CA ASN A 20 3.29 -6.28 21.33
C ASN A 20 1.75 -6.34 21.30
N ILE A 21 1.18 -7.46 20.86
CA ILE A 21 -0.27 -7.66 20.84
C ILE A 21 -0.85 -7.53 22.24
N GLU A 22 -0.30 -8.24 23.23
CA GLU A 22 -0.75 -8.21 24.62
C GLU A 22 -0.67 -6.81 25.23
N ALA A 23 0.44 -6.11 24.99
CA ALA A 23 0.63 -4.75 25.48
C ALA A 23 -0.38 -3.78 24.86
N ASN A 24 -0.59 -3.86 23.53
CA ASN A 24 -1.53 -2.98 22.84
C ASN A 24 -2.98 -3.27 23.20
N MET A 25 -3.37 -4.53 23.40
CA MET A 25 -4.72 -4.89 23.87
C MET A 25 -5.03 -4.30 25.27
N ARG A 26 -4.00 -4.09 26.08
CA ARG A 26 -4.17 -3.45 27.44
C ARG A 26 -4.17 -1.93 27.39
N GLN A 27 -3.39 -1.32 26.48
CA GLN A 27 -3.15 0.12 26.51
C GLN A 27 -3.98 0.93 25.52
N LEU A 28 -4.35 0.36 24.36
CA LEU A 28 -5.14 1.10 23.38
C LEU A 28 -6.60 1.19 23.84
N PRO A 29 -7.21 2.38 23.79
CA PRO A 29 -8.49 2.62 24.41
C PRO A 29 -9.65 1.89 23.68
N ASN A 30 -9.54 1.77 22.39
CA ASN A 30 -10.53 1.13 21.54
C ASN A 30 -9.89 0.45 20.34
N PHE A 31 -10.59 -0.55 19.79
CA PHE A 31 -10.23 -1.22 18.55
C PHE A 31 -11.31 -1.04 17.49
N PHE A 32 -10.89 -1.12 16.24
CA PHE A 32 -11.79 -1.14 15.10
C PHE A 32 -12.72 -2.36 15.21
N SER A 33 -14.00 -2.12 15.43
CA SER A 33 -14.95 -3.15 15.84
C SER A 33 -16.02 -3.48 14.81
N THR A 34 -16.15 -2.69 13.74
CA THR A 34 -17.27 -2.82 12.81
C THR A 34 -16.80 -2.78 11.37
N LEU A 35 -17.29 -3.72 10.56
CA LEU A 35 -17.18 -3.67 9.11
C LEU A 35 -18.36 -2.89 8.54
N PHE A 36 -18.08 -2.01 7.60
CA PHE A 36 -19.10 -1.20 6.97
C PHE A 36 -19.55 -1.81 5.64
N TYR A 37 -20.82 -1.69 5.34
CA TYR A 37 -21.34 -2.01 4.02
C TYR A 37 -20.73 -1.08 2.96
N PRO A 38 -20.69 -1.52 1.68
CA PRO A 38 -20.30 -0.65 0.59
C PRO A 38 -21.05 0.68 0.64
N ASN A 39 -20.30 1.76 0.56
CA ASN A 39 -20.82 3.12 0.59
C ASN A 39 -20.29 3.93 -0.60
N GLY A 40 -20.77 5.14 -0.78
CA GLY A 40 -20.37 6.00 -1.89
C GLY A 40 -19.03 6.73 -1.69
N PHE A 41 -18.34 6.54 -0.56
CA PHE A 41 -17.06 7.20 -0.32
C PHE A 41 -15.92 6.55 -1.10
N GLN A 42 -15.12 7.38 -1.74
CA GLN A 42 -13.85 6.99 -2.31
C GLN A 42 -12.78 6.99 -1.21
N ALA A 43 -11.85 6.04 -1.23
CA ALA A 43 -10.62 6.13 -0.46
C ALA A 43 -9.49 6.65 -1.35
N ILE A 44 -8.75 7.65 -0.88
CA ILE A 44 -7.45 8.02 -1.43
C ILE A 44 -6.40 7.55 -0.45
N ILE A 45 -5.48 6.70 -0.90
CA ILE A 45 -4.48 6.05 -0.05
C ILE A 45 -3.10 6.49 -0.52
N VAL A 46 -2.40 7.26 0.33
CA VAL A 46 -1.08 7.82 0.01
C VAL A 46 0.01 7.02 0.70
N SER A 47 0.87 6.40 -0.09
CA SER A 47 2.08 5.72 0.38
C SER A 47 3.29 6.66 0.38
N GLY A 48 4.44 6.19 0.88
CA GLY A 48 5.66 6.98 1.07
C GLY A 48 6.65 6.96 -0.09
N GLY A 49 6.23 6.54 -1.28
CA GLY A 49 7.11 6.43 -2.43
C GLY A 49 7.63 7.77 -2.97
N PRO A 50 8.60 7.76 -3.90
CA PRO A 50 9.24 8.98 -4.42
C PRO A 50 8.31 9.88 -5.26
N SER A 51 7.22 9.34 -5.79
CA SER A 51 6.28 10.10 -6.64
C SER A 51 5.18 10.85 -5.85
N LEU A 52 5.25 10.89 -4.50
CA LEU A 52 4.19 11.42 -3.63
C LEU A 52 3.80 12.85 -3.97
N GLU A 53 4.74 13.78 -3.95
CA GLU A 53 4.46 15.21 -4.14
C GLU A 53 3.87 15.49 -5.52
N LYS A 54 4.38 14.80 -6.55
CA LYS A 54 3.88 14.90 -7.92
C LYS A 54 2.38 14.60 -7.97
N TYR A 55 1.99 13.39 -7.56
CA TYR A 55 0.60 12.95 -7.74
C TYR A 55 -0.37 13.54 -6.71
N VAL A 56 0.10 13.86 -5.50
CA VAL A 56 -0.70 14.63 -4.55
C VAL A 56 -1.08 15.99 -5.11
N THR A 57 -0.14 16.64 -5.83
CA THR A 57 -0.38 17.91 -6.51
C THR A 57 -1.26 17.75 -7.75
N GLU A 58 -0.95 16.82 -8.63
CA GLU A 58 -1.73 16.58 -9.87
C GLU A 58 -3.20 16.23 -9.58
N LEU A 59 -3.46 15.50 -8.50
CA LEU A 59 -4.80 15.14 -8.08
C LEU A 59 -5.51 16.25 -7.28
N ASN A 60 -4.87 17.39 -7.08
CA ASN A 60 -5.37 18.54 -6.30
C ASN A 60 -5.90 18.11 -4.91
N ILE A 61 -5.18 17.20 -4.22
CA ILE A 61 -5.67 16.62 -2.97
C ILE A 61 -5.89 17.71 -1.92
N LYS A 62 -5.02 18.72 -1.84
CA LYS A 62 -5.13 19.81 -0.89
C LYS A 62 -6.43 20.60 -1.04
N GLU A 63 -6.75 21.01 -2.25
CA GLU A 63 -7.95 21.78 -2.59
C GLU A 63 -9.21 20.94 -2.34
N ARG A 64 -9.15 19.66 -2.73
CA ARG A 64 -10.24 18.71 -2.49
C ARG A 64 -10.47 18.45 -1.00
N MET A 65 -9.41 18.41 -0.17
CA MET A 65 -9.54 18.28 1.30
C MET A 65 -10.22 19.48 1.95
N ALA A 66 -10.10 20.68 1.36
CA ALA A 66 -10.75 21.88 1.84
C ALA A 66 -12.23 21.99 1.45
N THR A 67 -12.70 21.12 0.54
CA THR A 67 -14.10 21.14 0.07
C THR A 67 -15.01 20.45 1.09
N PRO A 68 -16.10 21.08 1.55
CA PRO A 68 -17.16 20.40 2.27
C PRO A 68 -17.74 19.25 1.41
N ASP A 69 -18.19 18.20 2.02
CA ASP A 69 -18.80 17.04 1.34
C ASP A 69 -17.94 16.43 0.22
N ARG A 70 -16.65 16.38 0.42
CA ARG A 70 -15.63 15.96 -0.54
C ARG A 70 -15.81 14.54 -1.12
N GLY A 71 -16.68 13.71 -0.54
CA GLY A 71 -17.01 12.36 -1.04
C GLY A 71 -15.88 11.33 -0.96
N PHE A 72 -14.77 11.65 -0.30
CA PHE A 72 -13.65 10.73 -0.12
C PHE A 72 -13.04 10.83 1.29
N VAL A 73 -12.30 9.77 1.63
CA VAL A 73 -11.52 9.65 2.87
C VAL A 73 -10.05 9.53 2.51
N LEU A 74 -9.19 10.31 3.15
CA LEU A 74 -7.75 10.32 2.90
C LEU A 74 -7.00 9.48 3.93
N PHE A 75 -6.37 8.42 3.46
CA PHE A 75 -5.47 7.57 4.22
C PHE A 75 -4.02 7.89 3.89
N CYS A 76 -3.15 7.77 4.86
CA CYS A 76 -1.71 7.73 4.61
C CYS A 76 -1.02 6.66 5.45
N VAL A 77 0.18 6.26 5.02
CA VAL A 77 1.10 5.51 5.86
C VAL A 77 1.99 6.46 6.66
N LYS A 78 2.58 5.99 7.77
CA LYS A 78 3.42 6.81 8.65
C LYS A 78 4.54 7.58 7.92
N HIS A 79 5.15 6.98 6.87
CA HIS A 79 6.23 7.63 6.10
C HIS A 79 5.74 8.74 5.17
N ALA A 80 4.47 8.74 4.78
CA ALA A 80 3.86 9.79 3.98
C ALA A 80 3.41 10.99 4.83
N LEU A 81 3.12 10.76 6.11
CA LEU A 81 2.53 11.77 7.00
C LEU A 81 3.33 13.08 7.07
N PRO A 82 4.66 13.08 7.34
CA PRO A 82 5.42 14.34 7.40
C PRO A 82 5.34 15.15 6.11
N ARG A 83 5.48 14.46 4.96
CA ARG A 83 5.46 15.08 3.63
C ARG A 83 4.09 15.70 3.32
N LEU A 84 2.98 15.02 3.66
CA LEU A 84 1.64 15.56 3.52
C LEU A 84 1.44 16.80 4.40
N LEU A 85 1.92 16.77 5.65
CA LEU A 85 1.82 17.90 6.57
C LEU A 85 2.66 19.11 6.11
N GLU A 86 3.82 18.89 5.48
CA GLU A 86 4.63 19.93 4.84
C GLU A 86 3.90 20.57 3.64
N MET A 87 3.10 19.78 2.91
CA MET A 87 2.22 20.29 1.84
C MET A 87 0.94 20.96 2.38
N GLY A 88 0.74 20.98 3.70
CA GLY A 88 -0.45 21.54 4.35
C GLY A 88 -1.69 20.65 4.22
N ILE A 89 -1.49 19.34 4.09
CA ILE A 89 -2.55 18.34 3.98
C ILE A 89 -2.58 17.50 5.26
N GLU A 90 -3.72 17.52 5.93
CA GLU A 90 -3.97 16.73 7.12
C GLU A 90 -4.84 15.52 6.75
N PRO A 91 -4.31 14.28 6.74
CA PRO A 91 -5.08 13.10 6.36
C PRO A 91 -6.12 12.74 7.43
N ASP A 92 -7.18 12.03 7.03
CA ASP A 92 -8.18 11.53 7.98
C ASP A 92 -7.63 10.38 8.82
N PHE A 93 -6.86 9.49 8.17
CA PHE A 93 -6.28 8.33 8.82
C PHE A 93 -4.80 8.19 8.52
N CYS A 94 -4.01 7.84 9.55
CA CYS A 94 -2.62 7.45 9.41
C CYS A 94 -2.45 6.01 9.91
N VAL A 95 -2.09 5.08 9.02
CA VAL A 95 -1.98 3.65 9.33
C VAL A 95 -0.56 3.30 9.75
N ILE A 96 -0.44 2.65 10.91
CA ILE A 96 0.82 2.22 11.52
C ILE A 96 0.80 0.70 11.66
N LEU A 97 1.81 0.07 11.05
CA LEU A 97 2.11 -1.34 11.13
C LEU A 97 3.63 -1.51 11.22
N ASP A 98 4.19 -1.42 12.42
CA ASP A 98 5.63 -1.59 12.66
C ASP A 98 5.87 -2.18 14.05
N GLY A 99 6.33 -3.42 14.07
CA GLY A 99 6.62 -4.13 15.32
C GLY A 99 7.91 -3.70 16.03
N ARG A 100 8.73 -2.85 15.39
CA ARG A 100 10.01 -2.39 15.95
C ARG A 100 9.81 -1.17 16.84
N PRO A 101 10.67 -0.97 17.85
CA PRO A 101 10.59 0.18 18.74
C PRO A 101 10.58 1.52 17.99
N LEU A 102 9.89 2.51 18.57
CA LEU A 102 9.79 3.86 17.99
C LEU A 102 11.15 4.56 17.89
N ASN A 103 12.05 4.29 18.84
CA ASN A 103 13.40 4.87 18.91
C ASN A 103 14.47 3.99 18.24
N ASP A 104 14.10 2.94 17.51
CA ASP A 104 15.05 2.07 16.83
C ASP A 104 15.53 2.69 15.51
N ASP A 105 16.75 3.23 15.52
CA ASP A 105 17.41 3.83 14.36
C ASP A 105 18.13 2.78 13.49
N SER A 106 18.07 1.51 13.90
CA SER A 106 18.94 0.45 13.38
C SER A 106 18.69 0.05 11.93
N THR A 107 17.57 0.46 11.32
CA THR A 107 17.17 -0.16 10.06
C THR A 107 17.33 0.70 8.81
N HIS A 108 17.31 2.02 8.88
CA HIS A 108 17.46 2.88 7.69
C HIS A 108 18.00 4.27 8.02
N GLY A 109 18.64 4.46 9.19
CA GLY A 109 19.12 5.78 9.61
C GLY A 109 18.01 6.81 9.87
N VAL A 110 16.75 6.39 9.85
CA VAL A 110 15.60 7.26 10.13
C VAL A 110 15.06 6.94 11.50
N ASN A 111 15.21 7.88 12.42
CA ASN A 111 14.53 7.83 13.70
C ASN A 111 13.02 7.87 13.47
N ARG A 112 12.32 6.76 13.76
CA ARG A 112 10.87 6.64 13.52
C ARG A 112 10.06 7.67 14.28
N LYS A 113 10.54 8.13 15.44
CA LYS A 113 9.93 9.22 16.21
C LYS A 113 9.90 10.53 15.43
N SER A 114 10.89 10.76 14.55
CA SER A 114 10.94 11.96 13.71
C SER A 114 9.76 12.07 12.73
N LEU A 115 9.11 10.94 12.39
CA LEU A 115 7.92 10.93 11.54
C LEU A 115 6.70 11.56 12.23
N PHE A 116 6.74 11.72 13.55
CA PHE A 116 5.65 12.24 14.38
C PHE A 116 6.03 13.53 15.12
N LYS A 117 6.94 14.34 14.56
CA LYS A 117 7.31 15.65 15.13
C LYS A 117 6.12 16.60 15.21
N LYS A 118 5.20 16.48 14.25
CA LYS A 118 3.96 17.23 14.21
C LYS A 118 2.80 16.22 14.23
N ILE A 119 1.96 16.32 15.26
CA ILE A 119 0.76 15.52 15.38
C ILE A 119 -0.43 16.34 14.84
N PRO A 120 -1.06 15.89 13.77
CA PRO A 120 -2.25 16.56 13.23
C PRO A 120 -3.45 16.34 14.15
N GLU A 121 -4.27 17.39 14.30
CA GLU A 121 -5.37 17.41 15.27
C GLU A 121 -6.55 16.51 14.84
N LYS A 122 -6.84 16.47 13.53
CA LYS A 122 -8.01 15.76 12.99
C LYS A 122 -7.73 14.31 12.63
N THR A 123 -6.46 13.95 12.44
CA THR A 123 -6.06 12.62 12.00
C THR A 123 -6.32 11.57 13.10
N ILE A 124 -6.92 10.45 12.70
CA ILE A 124 -7.02 9.25 13.53
C ILE A 124 -5.85 8.33 13.17
N PHE A 125 -5.04 7.99 14.17
CA PHE A 125 -3.95 7.04 14.01
C PHE A 125 -4.45 5.62 14.21
N LEU A 126 -4.40 4.83 13.15
CA LEU A 126 -4.78 3.42 13.16
C LEU A 126 -3.54 2.57 13.49
N VAL A 127 -3.42 2.13 14.73
CA VAL A 127 -2.26 1.38 15.22
C VAL A 127 -2.57 -0.11 15.25
N ALA A 128 -1.81 -0.92 14.49
CA ALA A 128 -1.98 -2.36 14.52
C ALA A 128 -1.62 -2.94 15.88
N SER A 129 -2.37 -3.95 16.34
CA SER A 129 -2.10 -4.62 17.63
C SER A 129 -0.69 -5.21 17.70
N MET A 130 -0.12 -5.65 16.58
CA MET A 130 1.26 -6.14 16.51
C MET A 130 2.33 -5.04 16.44
N SER A 131 1.96 -3.77 16.28
CA SER A 131 2.93 -2.66 16.30
C SER A 131 3.58 -2.56 17.67
N HIS A 132 4.81 -2.03 17.73
CA HIS A 132 5.46 -1.81 19.02
C HIS A 132 4.61 -0.88 19.90
N PRO A 133 4.43 -1.19 21.19
CA PRO A 133 3.55 -0.43 22.09
C PRO A 133 3.88 1.05 22.19
N ASP A 134 5.15 1.42 21.99
CA ASP A 134 5.62 2.82 22.03
C ASP A 134 4.86 3.72 21.04
N TYR A 135 4.37 3.20 19.90
CA TYR A 135 3.63 4.02 18.94
C TYR A 135 2.32 4.52 19.55
N GLY A 136 1.52 3.60 20.07
CA GLY A 136 0.23 3.95 20.69
C GLY A 136 0.45 4.87 21.88
N LYS A 137 1.36 4.50 22.79
CA LYS A 137 1.68 5.29 23.97
C LYS A 137 2.13 6.71 23.61
N TYR A 138 3.14 6.83 22.73
CA TYR A 138 3.67 8.14 22.32
C TYR A 138 2.59 9.03 21.72
N LEU A 139 1.80 8.49 20.79
CA LEU A 139 0.74 9.25 20.13
C LEU A 139 -0.33 9.72 21.13
N MET A 140 -0.77 8.86 22.04
CA MET A 140 -1.71 9.24 23.10
C MET A 140 -1.15 10.30 24.06
N ASP A 141 0.13 10.16 24.44
CA ASP A 141 0.84 11.15 25.29
C ASP A 141 0.93 12.53 24.60
N GLN A 142 0.92 12.56 23.25
CA GLN A 142 0.86 13.80 22.46
C GLN A 142 -0.57 14.28 22.16
N GLY A 143 -1.61 13.67 22.75
CA GLY A 143 -3.01 14.04 22.55
C GLY A 143 -3.62 13.58 21.22
N ALA A 144 -2.96 12.65 20.48
CA ALA A 144 -3.48 12.14 19.23
C ALA A 144 -4.71 11.24 19.43
N ARG A 145 -5.58 11.22 18.43
CA ARG A 145 -6.69 10.28 18.37
C ARG A 145 -6.17 8.92 17.88
N VAL A 146 -6.21 7.90 18.73
CA VAL A 146 -5.69 6.57 18.43
C VAL A 146 -6.79 5.53 18.45
N LEU A 147 -6.82 4.67 17.43
CA LEU A 147 -7.69 3.51 17.32
C LEU A 147 -6.85 2.28 16.98
N GLY A 148 -6.99 1.21 17.76
CA GLY A 148 -6.36 -0.07 17.48
C GLY A 148 -7.04 -0.81 16.33
N TRP A 149 -6.31 -1.72 15.69
CA TRP A 149 -6.87 -2.67 14.75
C TRP A 149 -6.05 -3.97 14.76
N HIS A 150 -6.70 -5.09 14.43
CA HIS A 150 -6.06 -6.38 14.37
C HIS A 150 -5.66 -6.74 12.94
N THR A 151 -4.41 -7.17 12.76
CA THR A 151 -3.93 -7.73 11.50
C THR A 151 -3.66 -9.22 11.65
N GLN A 152 -3.94 -10.01 10.62
CA GLN A 152 -3.63 -11.42 10.62
C GLN A 152 -2.13 -11.65 10.75
N VAL A 153 -1.72 -12.27 11.84
CA VAL A 153 -0.35 -12.71 12.12
C VAL A 153 -0.37 -14.03 12.88
N ASP A 154 0.73 -14.75 12.83
CA ASP A 154 0.88 -16.00 13.59
C ASP A 154 0.70 -15.75 15.10
N GLY A 155 -0.07 -16.57 15.75
CA GLY A 155 -0.34 -16.47 17.18
C GLY A 155 -1.44 -15.47 17.57
N LEU A 156 -2.07 -14.75 16.61
CA LEU A 156 -3.21 -13.90 16.93
C LEU A 156 -4.43 -14.72 17.40
N ASN A 157 -4.59 -15.91 16.83
CA ASN A 157 -5.70 -16.83 17.20
C ASN A 157 -5.58 -17.39 18.63
N ASP A 158 -4.46 -17.16 19.32
CA ASP A 158 -4.28 -17.52 20.73
C ASP A 158 -5.08 -16.58 21.68
N TYR A 159 -5.66 -15.51 21.15
CA TYR A 159 -6.44 -14.52 21.88
C TYR A 159 -7.92 -14.57 21.53
N ASP A 160 -8.78 -14.33 22.51
CA ASP A 160 -10.23 -14.14 22.30
C ASP A 160 -10.48 -12.75 21.70
N ILE A 161 -10.27 -12.62 20.38
CA ILE A 161 -10.45 -11.39 19.63
C ILE A 161 -11.86 -11.40 19.02
N ARG A 162 -12.67 -10.41 19.38
CA ARG A 162 -14.04 -10.22 18.86
C ARG A 162 -14.10 -9.23 17.72
N GLU A 163 -13.08 -8.40 17.60
CA GLU A 163 -12.96 -7.37 16.58
C GLU A 163 -12.53 -7.99 15.24
N PRO A 164 -12.89 -7.35 14.12
CA PRO A 164 -12.48 -7.80 12.80
C PRO A 164 -10.95 -7.88 12.65
N ILE A 165 -10.48 -9.00 12.08
CA ILE A 165 -9.08 -9.18 11.73
C ILE A 165 -8.89 -8.77 10.27
N ILE A 166 -8.11 -7.72 10.05
CA ILE A 166 -7.83 -7.17 8.73
C ILE A 166 -6.69 -7.97 8.09
N THR A 167 -6.99 -8.57 6.95
CA THR A 167 -6.03 -9.31 6.11
C THR A 167 -5.58 -8.45 4.92
N GLY A 168 -4.70 -8.97 4.08
CA GLY A 168 -4.26 -8.32 2.82
C GLY A 168 -2.91 -7.61 2.94
N GLY A 169 -1.91 -8.19 2.32
CA GLY A 169 -0.57 -7.64 2.17
C GLY A 169 0.31 -7.65 3.41
N THR A 170 1.55 -7.27 3.23
CA THR A 170 2.63 -7.31 4.22
C THR A 170 3.06 -5.94 4.73
N SER A 171 2.65 -4.86 4.04
CA SER A 171 3.03 -3.48 4.37
C SER A 171 1.87 -2.65 4.91
N SER A 172 2.17 -1.54 5.58
CA SER A 172 1.15 -0.57 6.00
C SER A 172 0.31 -0.07 4.83
N GLY A 173 0.94 0.13 3.65
CA GLY A 173 0.25 0.60 2.45
C GLY A 173 -0.78 -0.40 1.95
N THR A 174 -0.40 -1.67 1.80
CA THR A 174 -1.32 -2.71 1.35
C THR A 174 -2.43 -2.98 2.39
N ARG A 175 -2.13 -2.83 3.69
CA ARG A 175 -3.15 -2.91 4.75
C ARG A 175 -4.13 -1.73 4.72
N CYS A 176 -3.70 -0.53 4.30
CA CYS A 176 -4.65 0.59 4.08
C CYS A 176 -5.76 0.22 3.10
N ILE A 177 -5.43 -0.52 2.03
CA ILE A 177 -6.40 -1.02 1.04
C ILE A 177 -7.48 -1.87 1.71
N ALA A 178 -7.06 -2.82 2.55
CA ALA A 178 -7.97 -3.70 3.27
C ALA A 178 -8.79 -2.94 4.33
N ILE A 179 -8.20 -1.97 5.03
CA ILE A 179 -8.90 -1.12 5.99
C ILE A 179 -9.94 -0.25 5.27
N ALA A 180 -9.58 0.39 4.15
CA ALA A 180 -10.52 1.17 3.36
C ALA A 180 -11.68 0.31 2.84
N HIS A 181 -11.40 -0.92 2.40
CA HIS A 181 -12.42 -1.89 2.03
C HIS A 181 -13.34 -2.24 3.22
N ALA A 182 -12.77 -2.48 4.40
CA ALA A 182 -13.53 -2.75 5.63
C ALA A 182 -14.41 -1.57 6.05
N LEU A 183 -13.99 -0.34 5.74
CA LEU A 183 -14.79 0.89 5.90
C LEU A 183 -15.83 1.11 4.78
N GLY A 184 -15.97 0.16 3.86
CA GLY A 184 -16.98 0.21 2.80
C GLY A 184 -16.57 0.95 1.53
N CYS A 185 -15.34 1.44 1.43
CA CYS A 185 -14.85 2.14 0.25
C CYS A 185 -14.56 1.15 -0.88
N ARG A 186 -15.36 1.19 -1.94
CA ARG A 186 -15.22 0.31 -3.11
C ARG A 186 -14.53 0.98 -4.29
N GLN A 187 -14.26 2.27 -4.20
CA GLN A 187 -13.40 3.01 -5.12
C GLN A 187 -12.16 3.47 -4.37
N GLN A 188 -11.00 3.02 -4.81
CA GLN A 188 -9.73 3.33 -4.13
C GLN A 188 -8.72 3.90 -5.10
N THR A 189 -8.23 5.10 -4.79
CA THR A 189 -7.13 5.75 -5.51
C THR A 189 -5.84 5.54 -4.72
N LEU A 190 -4.91 4.82 -5.31
CA LEU A 190 -3.61 4.50 -4.74
C LEU A 190 -2.58 5.50 -5.26
N VAL A 191 -1.90 6.21 -4.34
CA VAL A 191 -0.95 7.27 -4.68
C VAL A 191 0.43 6.92 -4.13
N SER A 192 1.45 7.00 -4.99
CA SER A 192 2.86 6.83 -4.60
C SER A 192 3.18 5.47 -3.98
N PHE A 193 2.65 4.41 -4.58
CA PHE A 193 2.99 3.03 -4.25
C PHE A 193 4.16 2.49 -5.07
N ASP A 194 5.03 3.32 -5.55
CA ASP A 194 6.11 3.08 -6.51
C ASP A 194 6.76 1.69 -6.41
N SER A 195 6.90 1.14 -5.22
CA SER A 195 7.54 -0.17 -4.92
C SER A 195 8.92 -0.34 -5.58
N CYS A 196 9.57 0.78 -5.88
CA CYS A 196 10.93 0.86 -6.40
C CYS A 196 11.60 2.13 -5.91
N ILE A 197 12.92 2.20 -6.13
CA ILE A 197 13.68 3.44 -5.97
C ILE A 197 13.79 4.13 -7.34
N LYS A 198 13.71 5.45 -7.30
CA LYS A 198 13.86 6.28 -8.48
C LYS A 198 15.35 6.59 -8.69
N ASP A 199 15.82 6.39 -9.91
CA ASP A 199 17.16 6.79 -10.38
C ASP A 199 18.29 6.48 -9.38
N PRO A 200 18.51 5.20 -9.00
CA PRO A 200 19.55 4.85 -8.04
C PRO A 200 20.94 5.24 -8.55
N THR A 201 21.74 5.83 -7.68
CA THR A 201 23.14 6.12 -8.03
C THR A 201 23.97 4.84 -8.13
N PRO A 202 25.12 4.86 -8.83
CA PRO A 202 26.01 3.71 -8.89
C PRO A 202 26.44 3.20 -7.50
N GLU A 203 26.64 4.11 -6.55
CA GLU A 203 27.01 3.79 -5.16
C GLU A 203 25.85 3.06 -4.46
N GLN A 204 24.62 3.54 -4.61
CA GLN A 204 23.44 2.87 -4.08
C GLN A 204 23.28 1.47 -4.64
N LEU A 205 23.56 1.27 -5.94
CA LEU A 205 23.48 -0.04 -6.55
C LEU A 205 24.54 -1.03 -6.02
N GLN A 206 25.60 -0.54 -5.40
CA GLN A 206 26.62 -1.37 -4.76
C GLN A 206 26.31 -1.66 -3.28
N GLU A 207 25.30 -1.02 -2.70
CA GLU A 207 24.93 -1.23 -1.32
C GLU A 207 24.52 -2.69 -1.05
N LYS A 208 24.96 -3.21 0.09
CA LYS A 208 24.60 -4.53 0.57
C LYS A 208 23.66 -4.45 1.78
N ASP A 209 22.78 -5.42 1.89
CA ASP A 209 21.97 -5.60 3.09
C ASP A 209 22.83 -6.10 4.28
N ARG A 210 22.21 -6.23 5.46
CA ARG A 210 22.89 -6.70 6.68
C ARG A 210 23.47 -8.13 6.58
N LYS A 211 23.01 -8.91 5.58
CA LYS A 211 23.48 -10.26 5.30
C LYS A 211 24.53 -10.28 4.17
N GLY A 212 25.01 -9.10 3.73
CA GLY A 212 26.00 -8.95 2.66
C GLY A 212 25.44 -9.20 1.24
N ARG A 213 24.12 -9.31 1.08
CA ARG A 213 23.48 -9.50 -0.21
C ARG A 213 23.23 -8.15 -0.89
N GLN A 214 23.11 -8.15 -2.22
CA GLN A 214 22.69 -6.98 -2.96
C GLN A 214 21.38 -6.41 -2.37
N LYS A 215 21.40 -5.14 -1.97
CA LYS A 215 20.23 -4.46 -1.36
C LYS A 215 19.18 -4.17 -2.40
N TYR A 216 19.59 -3.75 -3.60
CA TYR A 216 18.71 -3.38 -4.69
C TYR A 216 18.68 -4.46 -5.76
N ILE A 217 17.49 -4.90 -6.08
CA ILE A 217 17.21 -6.01 -7.00
C ILE A 217 16.69 -5.39 -8.30
N PRO A 218 17.34 -5.64 -9.45
CA PRO A 218 16.81 -5.21 -10.73
C PRO A 218 15.56 -6.04 -11.08
N VAL A 219 14.54 -5.35 -11.58
CA VAL A 219 13.29 -5.94 -12.04
C VAL A 219 13.01 -5.42 -13.43
N ASP A 220 13.07 -6.29 -14.41
CA ASP A 220 12.78 -5.96 -15.80
C ASP A 220 11.33 -6.34 -16.13
N LEU A 221 10.53 -5.35 -16.51
CA LEU A 221 9.17 -5.55 -16.98
C LEU A 221 9.09 -5.33 -18.47
N SER A 222 8.52 -6.31 -19.17
CA SER A 222 8.10 -6.16 -20.56
C SER A 222 6.76 -5.44 -20.60
N ILE A 223 6.75 -4.27 -21.23
CA ILE A 223 5.58 -3.42 -21.38
C ILE A 223 5.05 -3.62 -22.80
N LYS A 224 3.98 -4.39 -22.92
CA LYS A 224 3.28 -4.56 -24.20
C LYS A 224 2.29 -3.43 -24.40
N ASN A 225 2.24 -2.91 -25.64
CA ASN A 225 1.34 -1.82 -26.05
C ASN A 225 1.61 -0.47 -25.38
N TYR A 226 2.84 -0.22 -24.96
CA TYR A 226 3.24 1.10 -24.49
C TYR A 226 3.14 2.10 -25.65
N GLN A 227 2.32 3.13 -25.52
CA GLN A 227 2.33 4.27 -26.43
C GLN A 227 3.52 5.15 -26.07
N LEU A 228 4.57 5.05 -26.87
CA LEU A 228 5.71 5.93 -26.75
C LEU A 228 5.29 7.35 -27.15
N THR A 229 5.79 8.34 -26.44
CA THR A 229 5.75 9.72 -26.97
C THR A 229 6.61 9.79 -28.25
N ASP A 230 6.33 10.76 -29.12
CA ASP A 230 7.08 10.93 -30.36
C ASP A 230 8.60 11.04 -30.12
N ASP A 231 9.00 11.68 -29.02
CA ASP A 231 10.42 11.83 -28.65
C ASP A 231 11.04 10.51 -28.18
N GLN A 232 10.28 9.69 -27.45
CA GLN A 232 10.72 8.36 -27.03
C GLN A 232 10.82 7.42 -28.21
N GLN A 233 9.91 7.53 -29.17
CA GLN A 233 9.91 6.74 -30.40
C GLN A 233 11.12 7.09 -31.27
N LYS A 234 11.42 8.38 -31.46
CA LYS A 234 12.63 8.85 -32.15
C LYS A 234 13.91 8.40 -31.47
N LEU A 235 13.95 8.45 -30.12
CA LEU A 235 15.12 7.98 -29.35
C LEU A 235 15.32 6.47 -29.52
N LEU A 236 14.26 5.68 -29.49
CA LEU A 236 14.33 4.24 -29.72
C LEU A 236 14.75 3.87 -31.15
N GLU A 237 14.27 4.63 -32.12
CA GLU A 237 14.70 4.49 -33.52
C GLU A 237 16.19 4.83 -33.70
N GLN A 238 16.66 5.88 -33.02
CA GLN A 238 18.09 6.25 -33.02
C GLN A 238 18.96 5.19 -32.31
N LEU A 239 18.49 4.67 -31.17
CA LEU A 239 19.19 3.61 -30.45
C LEU A 239 19.19 2.27 -31.21
N GLY A 240 18.10 1.94 -31.90
CA GLY A 240 18.00 0.77 -32.78
C GLY A 240 18.92 0.83 -34.01
N GLN A 241 19.25 2.04 -34.46
CA GLN A 241 20.21 2.25 -35.53
C GLN A 241 21.69 2.21 -35.09
N THR A 242 21.95 2.46 -33.78
CA THR A 242 23.30 2.58 -33.23
C THR A 242 23.80 1.34 -32.50
N PHE A 243 22.89 0.50 -31.97
CA PHE A 243 23.23 -0.70 -31.20
C PHE A 243 22.74 -1.94 -31.94
N GLY A 244 23.61 -2.52 -32.76
CA GLY A 244 23.38 -3.84 -33.36
C GLY A 244 23.21 -4.92 -32.28
N GLU A 245 22.42 -5.92 -32.60
CA GLU A 245 22.24 -7.23 -31.96
C GLU A 245 22.70 -7.36 -30.51
N GLY A 246 21.95 -6.85 -29.56
CA GLY A 246 22.29 -6.99 -28.13
C GLY A 246 21.49 -6.10 -27.19
N THR A 247 20.84 -5.09 -27.67
CA THR A 247 19.83 -4.37 -26.90
C THR A 247 18.54 -5.17 -26.94
N ASN A 248 18.03 -5.54 -25.78
CA ASN A 248 16.73 -6.22 -25.63
C ASN A 248 15.58 -5.25 -26.00
N ILE A 249 15.62 -4.74 -27.24
CA ILE A 249 14.48 -4.06 -27.84
C ILE A 249 13.63 -5.18 -28.43
N GLY A 250 12.62 -5.58 -27.68
CA GLY A 250 11.65 -6.56 -28.11
C GLY A 250 10.89 -6.07 -29.35
N TYR A 251 10.06 -6.95 -29.89
CA TYR A 251 9.22 -6.69 -31.07
C TYR A 251 8.56 -5.32 -31.04
N LYS A 252 8.33 -4.71 -32.20
CA LYS A 252 7.64 -3.46 -32.40
C LYS A 252 6.40 -3.36 -31.47
N GLY A 253 6.46 -2.50 -30.43
CA GLY A 253 5.42 -2.35 -29.41
C GLY A 253 5.71 -3.01 -28.04
N GLU A 254 6.90 -3.57 -27.82
CA GLU A 254 7.34 -4.07 -26.53
C GLU A 254 8.57 -3.29 -26.05
N VAL A 255 8.47 -2.69 -24.87
CA VAL A 255 9.58 -1.98 -24.21
C VAL A 255 9.90 -2.70 -22.91
N ILE A 256 11.17 -3.01 -22.70
CA ILE A 256 11.64 -3.52 -21.40
C ILE A 256 12.04 -2.33 -20.55
N LYS A 257 11.31 -2.12 -19.44
CA LYS A 257 11.66 -1.11 -18.46
C LYS A 257 12.28 -1.77 -17.23
N ARG A 258 13.44 -1.26 -16.83
CA ARG A 258 14.14 -1.73 -15.63
C ARG A 258 13.79 -0.85 -14.44
N PHE A 259 13.41 -1.51 -13.35
CA PHE A 259 13.23 -0.92 -12.03
C PHE A 259 14.25 -1.49 -11.06
N TYR A 260 14.54 -0.74 -10.01
CA TYR A 260 15.36 -1.22 -8.91
C TYR A 260 14.52 -1.21 -7.64
N SER A 261 14.41 -2.36 -7.00
CA SER A 261 13.56 -2.54 -5.83
C SER A 261 14.36 -3.16 -4.69
N THR A 262 13.92 -2.99 -3.46
CA THR A 262 14.41 -3.79 -2.32
C THR A 262 13.53 -5.02 -2.14
N GLY A 263 14.00 -6.00 -1.36
CA GLY A 263 13.18 -7.18 -1.05
C GLY A 263 11.84 -6.82 -0.42
N GLU A 264 11.79 -5.79 0.44
CA GLU A 264 10.55 -5.32 1.09
C GLU A 264 9.59 -4.66 0.08
N LEU A 265 10.11 -3.79 -0.78
CA LEU A 265 9.31 -3.12 -1.81
C LEU A 265 8.83 -4.11 -2.88
N LEU A 266 9.65 -5.09 -3.24
CA LEU A 266 9.24 -6.15 -4.17
C LEU A 266 8.16 -7.05 -3.57
N ALA A 267 8.23 -7.35 -2.28
CA ALA A 267 7.17 -8.05 -1.58
C ALA A 267 5.85 -7.24 -1.59
N GLN A 268 5.93 -5.92 -1.42
CA GLN A 268 4.77 -5.04 -1.57
C GLN A 268 4.18 -5.13 -2.98
N ALA A 269 5.01 -5.11 -4.03
CA ALA A 269 4.52 -5.28 -5.41
C ALA A 269 3.83 -6.64 -5.62
N GLN A 270 4.37 -7.72 -5.05
CA GLN A 270 3.73 -9.04 -5.09
C GLN A 270 2.40 -9.10 -4.31
N ASP A 271 2.27 -8.33 -3.24
CA ASP A 271 0.99 -8.20 -2.54
C ASP A 271 -0.08 -7.59 -3.44
N PHE A 272 0.27 -6.60 -4.27
CA PHE A 272 -0.66 -6.04 -5.24
C PHE A 272 -1.16 -7.07 -6.24
N GLU A 273 -0.29 -7.96 -6.76
CA GLU A 273 -0.73 -9.05 -7.62
C GLU A 273 -1.85 -9.89 -6.96
N LYS A 274 -1.67 -10.18 -5.67
CA LYS A 274 -2.63 -10.99 -4.90
C LYS A 274 -3.91 -10.22 -4.57
N ILE A 275 -3.78 -8.96 -4.15
CA ILE A 275 -4.91 -8.11 -3.78
C ILE A 275 -5.81 -7.86 -5.00
N PHE A 276 -5.21 -7.49 -6.14
CA PHE A 276 -5.96 -7.23 -7.35
C PHE A 276 -6.57 -8.50 -7.97
N ALA A 277 -5.96 -9.66 -7.77
CA ALA A 277 -6.50 -10.95 -8.19
C ALA A 277 -7.50 -11.54 -7.19
N SER A 278 -7.66 -10.97 -6.02
CA SER A 278 -8.50 -11.52 -4.96
C SER A 278 -9.98 -11.26 -5.20
N PRO A 279 -10.83 -12.29 -5.25
CA PRO A 279 -12.27 -12.11 -5.39
C PRO A 279 -12.92 -11.48 -4.14
N THR A 280 -12.20 -11.44 -3.03
CA THR A 280 -12.68 -10.86 -1.76
C THR A 280 -12.72 -9.33 -1.82
N PHE A 281 -11.87 -8.73 -2.67
CA PHE A 281 -11.80 -7.28 -2.84
C PHE A 281 -12.52 -6.87 -4.14
N ASP A 282 -13.81 -6.59 -4.04
CA ASP A 282 -14.62 -6.01 -5.12
C ASP A 282 -14.42 -4.49 -5.22
N VAL A 283 -13.20 -4.07 -5.53
CA VAL A 283 -12.76 -2.68 -5.51
C VAL A 283 -12.35 -2.22 -6.90
N GLU A 284 -12.79 -1.02 -7.27
CA GLU A 284 -12.28 -0.28 -8.42
C GLU A 284 -11.02 0.48 -8.01
N TYR A 285 -9.89 0.16 -8.63
CA TYR A 285 -8.61 0.79 -8.33
C TYR A 285 -8.22 1.81 -9.39
N LYS A 286 -7.64 2.95 -8.92
CA LYS A 286 -6.86 3.88 -9.75
C LYS A 286 -5.48 4.00 -9.13
N VAL A 287 -4.42 3.87 -9.91
CA VAL A 287 -3.04 3.90 -9.42
C VAL A 287 -2.29 5.07 -10.02
N TYR A 288 -1.69 5.88 -9.17
CA TYR A 288 -0.92 7.06 -9.51
C TYR A 288 0.46 6.97 -8.85
N ASP A 289 1.42 6.41 -9.58
CA ASP A 289 2.83 6.37 -9.24
C ASP A 289 3.68 6.28 -10.51
N ASP A 290 4.99 6.50 -10.38
CA ASP A 290 5.95 6.40 -11.49
C ASP A 290 6.75 5.07 -11.43
N GLY A 291 6.34 4.15 -10.56
CA GLY A 291 7.12 2.99 -10.20
C GLY A 291 6.64 1.66 -10.78
N LEU A 292 7.01 0.62 -10.06
CA LEU A 292 6.74 -0.76 -10.45
C LEU A 292 5.25 -1.09 -10.42
N VAL A 293 4.49 -0.57 -9.44
CA VAL A 293 3.08 -0.93 -9.26
C VAL A 293 2.22 -0.35 -10.40
N SER A 294 2.37 0.94 -10.75
CA SER A 294 1.61 1.52 -11.85
C SER A 294 1.90 0.83 -13.18
N HIS A 295 3.16 0.46 -13.44
CA HIS A 295 3.53 -0.29 -14.64
C HIS A 295 2.92 -1.68 -14.67
N MET A 296 2.89 -2.37 -13.55
CA MET A 296 2.17 -3.64 -13.44
C MET A 296 0.67 -3.43 -13.64
N PHE A 297 0.14 -2.34 -13.11
CA PHE A 297 -1.29 -2.03 -13.18
C PHE A 297 -1.74 -1.61 -14.59
N THR A 298 -0.99 -0.79 -15.28
CA THR A 298 -1.38 -0.26 -16.60
C THR A 298 -0.93 -1.12 -17.77
N HIS A 299 0.17 -1.84 -17.63
CA HIS A 299 0.84 -2.52 -18.75
C HIS A 299 1.14 -4.01 -18.50
N GLY A 300 1.02 -4.47 -17.27
CA GLY A 300 1.29 -5.87 -16.90
C GLY A 300 0.09 -6.78 -17.15
N THR A 301 0.36 -8.02 -17.56
CA THR A 301 -0.65 -9.08 -17.75
C THR A 301 -1.47 -9.40 -16.50
N VAL A 302 -0.94 -9.09 -15.32
CA VAL A 302 -1.59 -9.39 -14.04
C VAL A 302 -2.73 -8.43 -13.75
N VAL A 303 -2.61 -7.20 -14.15
CA VAL A 303 -3.53 -6.14 -13.75
C VAL A 303 -4.66 -5.92 -14.73
N THR A 304 -4.44 -6.17 -16.03
CA THR A 304 -5.55 -6.33 -16.97
C THR A 304 -6.48 -7.47 -16.53
N ARG A 305 -5.98 -8.45 -15.80
CA ARG A 305 -6.84 -9.46 -15.15
C ARG A 305 -7.63 -8.91 -13.96
N GLY A 306 -7.13 -7.96 -13.19
CA GLY A 306 -7.87 -7.30 -12.11
C GLY A 306 -9.07 -6.50 -12.62
N TYR A 307 -8.88 -5.72 -13.68
CA TYR A 307 -9.96 -4.92 -14.29
C TYR A 307 -10.97 -5.79 -15.04
N SER A 308 -10.48 -6.78 -15.81
CA SER A 308 -11.34 -7.77 -16.46
C SER A 308 -11.87 -8.82 -15.47
N PHE A 309 -11.25 -8.97 -14.31
CA PHE A 309 -11.61 -9.92 -13.29
C PHE A 309 -12.91 -9.51 -12.58
N VAL A 310 -13.10 -8.24 -12.30
CA VAL A 310 -14.40 -7.75 -11.79
C VAL A 310 -15.52 -7.96 -12.80
N GLU A 311 -15.28 -7.71 -14.09
CA GLU A 311 -16.23 -8.03 -15.16
C GLU A 311 -16.39 -9.53 -15.37
N TYR A 312 -15.31 -10.30 -15.33
CA TYR A 312 -15.31 -11.74 -15.44
C TYR A 312 -16.13 -12.38 -14.30
N PHE A 313 -15.96 -11.94 -13.04
CA PHE A 313 -16.76 -12.44 -11.92
C PHE A 313 -18.19 -11.91 -11.92
N LYS A 314 -18.45 -10.69 -12.36
CA LYS A 314 -19.84 -10.23 -12.59
C LYS A 314 -20.59 -11.12 -13.57
N ASN A 315 -19.88 -11.73 -14.51
CA ASN A 315 -20.47 -12.61 -15.52
C ASN A 315 -20.50 -14.10 -15.10
N ILE A 316 -19.60 -14.55 -14.22
CA ILE A 316 -19.51 -15.96 -13.80
C ILE A 316 -20.25 -16.23 -12.48
N VAL A 317 -20.28 -15.26 -11.58
CA VAL A 317 -21.10 -15.35 -10.36
C VAL A 317 -22.36 -14.53 -10.58
N PRO A 318 -23.46 -15.15 -11.02
CA PRO A 318 -24.73 -14.44 -11.11
C PRO A 318 -25.00 -13.88 -9.70
N ARG A 319 -25.32 -12.58 -9.62
CA ARG A 319 -25.87 -12.00 -8.40
C ARG A 319 -26.98 -12.95 -7.93
N LYS A 320 -26.82 -13.63 -6.81
CA LYS A 320 -27.94 -14.26 -6.14
C LYS A 320 -28.93 -13.12 -5.96
N SER A 321 -30.01 -13.14 -6.74
CA SER A 321 -31.19 -12.33 -6.47
C SER A 321 -31.43 -12.47 -4.97
N HIS A 322 -31.60 -11.37 -4.27
CA HIS A 322 -31.97 -11.40 -2.86
C HIS A 322 -33.13 -12.38 -2.72
N ALA A 323 -32.79 -13.61 -2.31
CA ALA A 323 -33.79 -14.56 -1.89
C ALA A 323 -34.48 -13.90 -0.71
N GLU A 324 -35.77 -13.67 -0.85
CA GLU A 324 -36.63 -13.12 0.18
C GLU A 324 -36.30 -13.77 1.51
N VAL A 325 -35.87 -12.96 2.45
CA VAL A 325 -35.71 -13.39 3.84
C VAL A 325 -37.09 -13.84 4.29
N PRO A 326 -37.32 -15.10 4.66
CA PRO A 326 -38.62 -15.54 5.10
C PRO A 326 -39.02 -14.70 6.32
N LYS A 327 -40.14 -14.00 6.21
CA LYS A 327 -40.74 -13.27 7.33
C LYS A 327 -40.98 -14.27 8.46
N ARG A 328 -40.21 -14.15 9.55
CA ARG A 328 -40.54 -14.85 10.81
C ARG A 328 -41.91 -14.37 11.26
N THR A 329 -42.90 -15.20 11.13
CA THR A 329 -44.16 -15.06 11.85
C THR A 329 -43.86 -15.26 13.33
N VAL A 330 -44.04 -14.20 14.10
CA VAL A 330 -44.07 -14.25 15.55
C VAL A 330 -45.46 -14.78 15.92
N SER A 331 -45.51 -15.98 16.49
CA SER A 331 -46.66 -16.54 17.19
C SER A 331 -46.54 -16.21 18.66
#